data_4afe42350ddae04b4c8cece69a962ede
#
_entry.id   4afe42350ddae04b4c8cece69a962ede
#
_cell.length_a   1.000
_cell.length_b   1.000
_cell.length_c   1.000
_cell.angle_alpha   90.00
_cell.angle_beta   90.00
_cell.angle_gamma   90.00
#
_symmetry.space_group_name_H-M   'P 1'
#
loop_
_entity.id
_entity.type
_entity.pdbx_description
1 polymer ?
#
loop_
_entity_poly.entity_id
_entity_poly.type
_entity_poly.pdbx_seq_one_letter_code
_entity_poly.pdbx_strand_id
1 'polypeptide(L)'
;MPYSRISLRSRCTAVSLGLSIAGVLLLSGCASTPKEVPPAQVACPAGVPAGVQCWRGQDSAGSHYLLAKPAQWSGVLVVHAHGGPALGEPKASRADEDIQRWSITLTEGHAWAGSVFRQGGFAVTTAAEDTERVRRIFVDHVAKPQRTLLHGQSWGAMVATRAAELYPQSWEGILLTSGVVAGPATYDFRLDLRAIYQHLCQNHPRPDEPSYALSLGLPADSKMTAAELATRVNDCLGVRKPAAQRSPEQAQKIKTIVDVLKIPENSIAGHLNWGTFTLRDVVTKSGGASPFGNDTVKYSGSANDAALNAAVLRFKADPQASARFDADVNHRGRFKVPVLTAHGIRDSTVFVEGGDTLRLRMEASGNGARLVQTFVDSAEHSYLGEAIYPPLFEALLAWVNQGTKPTPVGIAQRCLALRPAQAAE
;
A
#
# COMPACT_ATOMS: atom_id res chain seq x y z
N MET A 1 28.77 2.15 53.44
CA MET A 1 28.56 2.85 54.73
C MET A 1 27.72 4.06 54.48
N PRO A 2 26.86 4.49 55.44
CA PRO A 2 25.48 3.92 55.48
C PRO A 2 24.40 5.02 55.29
N TYR A 3 23.22 4.59 54.98
CA TYR A 3 21.87 5.07 55.24
C TYR A 3 21.63 6.29 56.10
N SER A 4 20.73 7.17 55.70
CA SER A 4 19.84 7.88 56.61
C SER A 4 18.42 8.02 56.04
N ARG A 5 17.48 7.37 56.71
CA ARG A 5 16.01 7.54 56.53
C ARG A 5 15.54 8.74 57.32
N ILE A 6 14.74 9.59 56.70
CA ILE A 6 13.93 10.57 57.45
C ILE A 6 12.47 10.25 57.15
N SER A 7 11.78 9.84 58.21
CA SER A 7 10.33 9.66 58.22
C SER A 7 9.68 10.99 58.68
N LEU A 8 8.76 11.56 57.92
CA LEU A 8 7.85 12.59 58.39
C LEU A 8 6.43 12.02 58.38
N ARG A 9 5.89 11.82 59.58
CA ARG A 9 4.46 11.64 59.82
C ARG A 9 3.80 13.01 59.79
N SER A 10 2.81 13.21 58.94
CA SER A 10 1.86 14.32 59.06
C SER A 10 0.45 13.79 59.24
N ARG A 11 -0.23 14.38 60.22
CA ARG A 11 -1.55 14.00 60.71
C ARG A 11 -2.62 14.52 59.75
N CYS A 12 -3.55 13.65 59.34
CA CYS A 12 -4.76 14.02 58.64
C CYS A 12 -5.80 14.53 59.63
N THR A 13 -6.20 15.78 59.46
CA THR A 13 -7.45 16.31 60.02
C THR A 13 -8.55 16.15 58.96
N ALA A 14 -9.56 15.37 59.29
CA ALA A 14 -10.74 15.17 58.45
C ALA A 14 -11.66 16.40 58.52
N VAL A 15 -11.89 17.01 57.35
CA VAL A 15 -13.00 17.95 57.16
C VAL A 15 -14.02 17.29 56.26
N SER A 16 -15.15 16.94 56.83
CA SER A 16 -16.30 16.39 56.11
C SER A 16 -17.04 17.50 55.38
N LEU A 17 -16.86 17.59 54.04
CA LEU A 17 -17.73 18.39 53.18
C LEU A 17 -18.69 17.43 52.48
N GLY A 18 -19.98 17.57 52.76
CA GLY A 18 -21.03 16.84 52.07
C GLY A 18 -21.11 17.28 50.59
N LEU A 19 -20.80 16.38 49.68
CA LEU A 19 -21.00 16.55 48.23
C LEU A 19 -22.24 15.75 47.83
N SER A 20 -23.31 16.46 47.46
CA SER A 20 -24.49 15.87 46.82
C SER A 20 -24.09 15.37 45.45
N ILE A 21 -24.05 14.07 45.28
CA ILE A 21 -23.79 13.40 43.96
C ILE A 21 -25.10 13.46 43.18
N ALA A 22 -25.23 14.45 42.30
CA ALA A 22 -26.19 14.40 41.20
C ALA A 22 -25.71 13.33 40.21
N GLY A 23 -26.35 12.17 40.20
CA GLY A 23 -26.04 11.08 39.28
C GLY A 23 -26.35 11.51 37.84
N VAL A 24 -25.31 11.85 37.06
CA VAL A 24 -25.41 11.95 35.62
C VAL A 24 -25.40 10.50 35.09
N LEU A 25 -26.58 9.97 34.78
CA LEU A 25 -26.75 8.78 33.98
C LEU A 25 -26.17 9.06 32.58
N LEU A 26 -24.92 8.70 32.35
CA LEU A 26 -24.35 8.57 31.02
C LEU A 26 -25.10 7.42 30.32
N LEU A 27 -26.12 7.75 29.56
CA LEU A 27 -26.70 6.90 28.57
C LEU A 27 -25.61 6.62 27.52
N SER A 28 -24.82 5.58 27.76
CA SER A 28 -23.99 4.94 26.72
C SER A 28 -24.95 4.36 25.69
N GLY A 29 -25.38 5.20 24.77
CA GLY A 29 -26.08 4.74 23.57
C GLY A 29 -25.13 3.80 22.85
N CYS A 30 -25.41 2.49 22.88
CA CYS A 30 -24.83 1.55 21.94
C CYS A 30 -25.24 2.04 20.55
N ALA A 31 -24.37 2.79 19.88
CA ALA A 31 -24.54 3.09 18.46
C ALA A 31 -24.53 1.72 17.76
N SER A 32 -25.72 1.24 17.40
CA SER A 32 -25.85 0.01 16.61
C SER A 32 -25.10 0.25 15.29
N THR A 33 -24.10 -0.59 15.01
CA THR A 33 -23.40 -0.59 13.72
C THR A 33 -24.47 -0.62 12.63
N PRO A 34 -24.44 0.28 11.64
CA PRO A 34 -25.42 0.25 10.56
C PRO A 34 -25.46 -1.14 9.94
N LYS A 35 -26.67 -1.69 9.75
CA LYS A 35 -26.85 -3.01 9.16
C LYS A 35 -26.57 -2.91 7.67
N GLU A 36 -25.70 -3.79 7.16
CA GLU A 36 -25.43 -3.88 5.73
C GLU A 36 -26.68 -4.31 4.95
N VAL A 37 -26.89 -3.68 3.80
CA VAL A 37 -27.97 -4.07 2.88
C VAL A 37 -27.52 -5.31 2.10
N PRO A 38 -28.38 -6.33 1.92
CA PRO A 38 -28.05 -7.47 1.09
C PRO A 38 -27.65 -7.05 -0.33
N PRO A 39 -26.56 -7.61 -0.88
CA PRO A 39 -26.10 -7.28 -2.22
C PRO A 39 -27.06 -7.79 -3.29
N ALA A 40 -27.17 -7.06 -4.39
CA ALA A 40 -27.93 -7.49 -5.56
C ALA A 40 -27.11 -8.49 -6.39
N GLN A 41 -27.72 -9.61 -6.77
CA GLN A 41 -27.13 -10.52 -7.76
C GLN A 41 -27.18 -9.85 -9.14
N VAL A 42 -26.04 -9.92 -9.87
CA VAL A 42 -25.86 -9.26 -11.16
C VAL A 42 -25.14 -10.19 -12.15
N ALA A 43 -25.16 -9.85 -13.42
CA ALA A 43 -24.29 -10.48 -14.39
C ALA A 43 -22.83 -10.19 -14.03
N CYS A 44 -21.96 -11.20 -14.12
CA CYS A 44 -20.53 -11.01 -13.88
C CYS A 44 -19.90 -10.13 -14.97
N PRO A 45 -18.85 -9.35 -14.61
CA PRO A 45 -18.04 -8.63 -15.60
C PRO A 45 -17.45 -9.56 -16.67
N ALA A 46 -17.12 -9.00 -17.82
CA ALA A 46 -16.38 -9.73 -18.85
C ALA A 46 -15.07 -10.29 -18.31
N GLY A 47 -14.60 -11.45 -18.79
CA GLY A 47 -13.38 -12.09 -18.34
C GLY A 47 -13.51 -12.92 -17.05
N VAL A 48 -14.65 -12.88 -16.36
CA VAL A 48 -14.95 -13.79 -15.25
C VAL A 48 -15.30 -15.17 -15.81
N PRO A 49 -14.77 -16.28 -15.25
CA PRO A 49 -15.07 -17.64 -15.72
C PRO A 49 -16.58 -17.96 -15.73
N ALA A 50 -17.01 -18.80 -16.66
CA ALA A 50 -18.40 -19.26 -16.75
C ALA A 50 -18.82 -20.01 -15.48
N GLY A 51 -20.10 -19.88 -15.09
CA GLY A 51 -20.66 -20.53 -13.90
C GLY A 51 -20.36 -19.83 -12.58
N VAL A 52 -19.69 -18.68 -12.61
CA VAL A 52 -19.52 -17.82 -11.43
C VAL A 52 -20.77 -16.98 -11.21
N GLN A 53 -21.18 -16.85 -9.96
CA GLN A 53 -22.24 -15.92 -9.53
C GLN A 53 -21.60 -14.65 -8.99
N CYS A 54 -22.15 -13.49 -9.33
CA CYS A 54 -21.68 -12.18 -8.93
C CYS A 54 -22.73 -11.36 -8.21
N TRP A 55 -22.31 -10.56 -7.23
CA TRP A 55 -23.17 -9.63 -6.48
C TRP A 55 -22.49 -8.28 -6.36
N ARG A 56 -23.28 -7.23 -6.38
CA ARG A 56 -22.84 -5.84 -6.19
C ARG A 56 -23.66 -5.14 -5.13
N GLY A 57 -23.08 -4.13 -4.56
CA GLY A 57 -23.75 -3.21 -3.66
C GLY A 57 -22.88 -2.02 -3.29
N GLN A 58 -23.41 -1.25 -2.38
CA GLN A 58 -22.71 -0.20 -1.67
C GLN A 58 -22.83 -0.52 -0.18
N ASP A 59 -21.72 -0.48 0.54
CA ASP A 59 -21.71 -0.78 1.96
C ASP A 59 -22.28 0.39 2.79
N SER A 60 -22.48 0.17 4.08
CA SER A 60 -23.04 1.17 4.99
C SER A 60 -22.15 2.43 5.16
N ALA A 61 -20.91 2.41 4.69
CA ALA A 61 -20.00 3.55 4.67
C ALA A 61 -19.89 4.22 3.29
N GLY A 62 -20.63 3.74 2.29
CA GLY A 62 -20.67 4.30 0.95
C GLY A 62 -19.67 3.71 -0.04
N SER A 63 -18.92 2.65 0.33
CA SER A 63 -18.00 2.02 -0.61
C SER A 63 -18.73 1.05 -1.53
N HIS A 64 -18.52 1.16 -2.84
CA HIS A 64 -18.97 0.15 -3.80
C HIS A 64 -18.12 -1.12 -3.68
N TYR A 65 -18.74 -2.26 -3.93
CA TYR A 65 -18.06 -3.55 -3.90
C TYR A 65 -18.59 -4.52 -4.94
N LEU A 66 -17.78 -5.54 -5.23
CA LEU A 66 -18.14 -6.70 -6.03
C LEU A 66 -17.77 -7.98 -5.27
N LEU A 67 -18.67 -8.96 -5.32
CA LEU A 67 -18.46 -10.31 -4.78
C LEU A 67 -18.63 -11.31 -5.90
N ALA A 68 -17.86 -12.39 -5.88
CA ALA A 68 -17.98 -13.46 -6.87
C ALA A 68 -17.72 -14.82 -6.21
N LYS A 69 -18.54 -15.83 -6.57
CA LYS A 69 -18.44 -17.19 -6.06
C LYS A 69 -18.62 -18.20 -7.18
N PRO A 70 -17.61 -19.09 -7.43
CA PRO A 70 -17.74 -20.17 -8.39
C PRO A 70 -18.86 -21.16 -7.99
N ALA A 71 -19.47 -21.83 -8.96
CA ALA A 71 -20.45 -22.89 -8.68
C ALA A 71 -19.78 -24.04 -7.90
N GLN A 72 -18.58 -24.45 -8.31
CA GLN A 72 -17.75 -25.42 -7.58
C GLN A 72 -16.80 -24.68 -6.65
N TRP A 73 -17.34 -24.20 -5.53
CA TRP A 73 -16.59 -23.41 -4.57
C TRP A 73 -15.77 -24.28 -3.61
N SER A 74 -14.50 -23.98 -3.48
CA SER A 74 -13.55 -24.68 -2.57
C SER A 74 -13.79 -24.43 -1.07
N GLY A 75 -14.70 -23.54 -0.72
CA GLY A 75 -14.88 -23.08 0.65
C GLY A 75 -13.90 -21.95 1.06
N VAL A 76 -13.03 -21.49 0.17
CA VAL A 76 -12.09 -20.41 0.43
C VAL A 76 -12.65 -19.09 -0.12
N LEU A 77 -12.56 -18.04 0.69
CA LEU A 77 -12.80 -16.67 0.29
C LEU A 77 -11.46 -15.92 0.23
N VAL A 78 -11.16 -15.29 -0.90
CA VAL A 78 -10.06 -14.34 -1.03
C VAL A 78 -10.63 -12.92 -1.03
N VAL A 79 -10.31 -12.15 -0.02
CA VAL A 79 -10.66 -10.73 0.05
C VAL A 79 -9.49 -9.92 -0.51
N HIS A 80 -9.75 -9.18 -1.56
CA HIS A 80 -8.75 -8.46 -2.32
C HIS A 80 -8.73 -6.97 -1.97
N ALA A 81 -7.58 -6.48 -1.52
CA ALA A 81 -7.25 -5.07 -1.39
C ALA A 81 -6.44 -4.64 -2.62
N HIS A 82 -7.05 -3.80 -3.46
CA HIS A 82 -6.49 -3.42 -4.76
C HIS A 82 -5.32 -2.43 -4.65
N GLY A 83 -4.49 -2.40 -5.68
CA GLY A 83 -3.41 -1.44 -5.83
C GLY A 83 -3.90 -0.02 -6.06
N GLY A 84 -3.01 0.95 -5.80
CA GLY A 84 -3.31 2.37 -5.94
C GLY A 84 -2.17 3.23 -5.41
N PRO A 85 -2.50 4.34 -4.72
CA PRO A 85 -3.83 4.90 -4.51
C PRO A 85 -4.41 5.52 -5.80
N ALA A 86 -5.70 5.30 -6.06
CA ALA A 86 -6.41 5.98 -7.13
C ALA A 86 -6.86 7.36 -6.64
N LEU A 87 -6.39 8.43 -7.28
CA LEU A 87 -6.75 9.80 -6.91
C LEU A 87 -8.17 10.16 -7.41
N GLY A 88 -8.84 11.04 -6.69
CA GLY A 88 -10.18 11.52 -7.01
C GLY A 88 -11.29 10.62 -6.47
N GLU A 89 -12.51 10.80 -6.99
CA GLU A 89 -13.68 10.04 -6.54
C GLU A 89 -13.59 8.57 -6.96
N PRO A 90 -13.86 7.62 -6.03
CA PRO A 90 -13.88 6.20 -6.33
C PRO A 90 -14.93 5.84 -7.38
N LYS A 91 -14.59 4.96 -8.31
CA LYS A 91 -15.48 4.51 -9.39
C LYS A 91 -15.88 3.06 -9.20
N ALA A 92 -17.16 2.76 -9.23
CA ALA A 92 -17.67 1.39 -9.09
C ALA A 92 -17.06 0.40 -10.11
N SER A 93 -16.70 0.87 -11.32
CA SER A 93 -16.02 0.08 -12.35
C SER A 93 -14.65 -0.44 -11.95
N ARG A 94 -14.02 0.13 -10.92
CA ARG A 94 -12.73 -0.36 -10.43
C ARG A 94 -12.81 -1.83 -9.99
N ALA A 95 -13.90 -2.24 -9.37
CA ALA A 95 -14.08 -3.63 -8.98
C ALA A 95 -14.16 -4.59 -10.17
N ASP A 96 -14.61 -4.11 -11.34
CA ASP A 96 -14.61 -4.91 -12.58
C ASP A 96 -13.19 -5.13 -13.11
N GLU A 97 -12.39 -4.07 -13.12
CA GLU A 97 -10.98 -4.15 -13.52
C GLU A 97 -10.20 -5.09 -12.59
N ASP A 98 -10.47 -5.04 -11.29
CA ASP A 98 -9.78 -5.87 -10.31
C ASP A 98 -10.17 -7.34 -10.45
N ILE A 99 -11.45 -7.69 -10.56
CA ILE A 99 -11.85 -9.09 -10.70
C ILE A 99 -11.39 -9.69 -12.04
N GLN A 100 -11.34 -8.88 -13.12
CA GLN A 100 -10.78 -9.32 -14.40
C GLN A 100 -9.31 -9.69 -14.26
N ARG A 101 -8.52 -8.81 -13.63
CA ARG A 101 -7.09 -9.04 -13.39
C ARG A 101 -6.82 -10.23 -12.48
N TRP A 102 -7.68 -10.45 -11.48
CA TRP A 102 -7.54 -11.47 -10.45
C TRP A 102 -8.48 -12.66 -10.65
N SER A 103 -8.98 -12.85 -11.88
CA SER A 103 -9.88 -13.96 -12.25
C SER A 103 -9.27 -15.33 -11.98
N ILE A 104 -7.95 -15.44 -11.93
CA ILE A 104 -7.22 -16.65 -11.51
C ILE A 104 -7.70 -17.17 -10.15
N THR A 105 -8.08 -16.29 -9.22
CA THR A 105 -8.68 -16.68 -7.93
C THR A 105 -9.92 -17.53 -8.12
N LEU A 106 -10.79 -17.13 -9.06
CA LEU A 106 -12.03 -17.84 -9.36
C LEU A 106 -11.77 -19.14 -10.15
N THR A 107 -10.74 -19.16 -11.00
CA THR A 107 -10.30 -20.35 -11.73
C THR A 107 -9.77 -21.42 -10.79
N GLU A 108 -9.12 -21.03 -9.69
CA GLU A 108 -8.70 -21.93 -8.60
C GLU A 108 -9.86 -22.39 -7.70
N GLY A 109 -11.10 -22.03 -8.03
CA GLY A 109 -12.30 -22.40 -7.29
C GLY A 109 -12.52 -21.59 -6.01
N HIS A 110 -11.79 -20.50 -5.80
CA HIS A 110 -11.95 -19.63 -4.64
C HIS A 110 -12.97 -18.54 -4.92
N ALA A 111 -13.76 -18.16 -3.92
CA ALA A 111 -14.59 -16.95 -3.99
C ALA A 111 -13.70 -15.71 -3.86
N TRP A 112 -14.16 -14.61 -4.46
CA TRP A 112 -13.47 -13.32 -4.46
C TRP A 112 -14.38 -12.22 -3.94
N ALA A 113 -13.83 -11.30 -3.14
CA ALA A 113 -14.50 -10.09 -2.67
C ALA A 113 -13.56 -8.91 -2.75
N GLY A 114 -14.00 -7.80 -3.36
CA GLY A 114 -13.22 -6.57 -3.47
C GLY A 114 -14.07 -5.32 -3.27
N SER A 115 -13.53 -4.37 -2.51
CA SER A 115 -14.08 -3.03 -2.30
C SER A 115 -13.31 -2.04 -3.18
N VAL A 116 -14.01 -1.03 -3.70
CA VAL A 116 -13.36 0.09 -4.43
C VAL A 116 -12.87 1.18 -3.49
N PHE A 117 -13.08 0.98 -2.19
CA PHE A 117 -12.85 1.91 -1.09
C PHE A 117 -13.72 3.17 -1.18
N ARG A 118 -14.15 3.71 -0.03
CA ARG A 118 -15.02 4.89 0.03
C ARG A 118 -14.29 6.22 -0.18
N GLN A 119 -12.95 6.18 -0.13
CA GLN A 119 -12.11 7.37 -0.32
C GLN A 119 -11.02 7.09 -1.35
N GLY A 120 -10.90 7.97 -2.33
CA GLY A 120 -9.74 7.98 -3.21
C GLY A 120 -8.48 8.53 -2.55
N GLY A 121 -7.32 8.29 -3.15
CA GLY A 121 -6.02 8.71 -2.65
C GLY A 121 -5.57 7.93 -1.41
N PHE A 122 -4.69 8.54 -0.60
CA PHE A 122 -4.19 7.93 0.63
C PHE A 122 -5.24 7.94 1.72
N ALA A 123 -5.70 6.78 2.12
CA ALA A 123 -6.66 6.55 3.20
C ALA A 123 -6.61 5.07 3.58
N VAL A 124 -5.45 4.60 4.05
CA VAL A 124 -5.16 3.17 4.26
C VAL A 124 -6.06 2.58 5.35
N THR A 125 -6.24 3.29 6.44
CA THR A 125 -7.10 2.83 7.55
C THR A 125 -8.55 2.68 7.11
N THR A 126 -9.10 3.67 6.38
CA THR A 126 -10.49 3.57 5.88
C THR A 126 -10.65 2.47 4.83
N ALA A 127 -9.66 2.28 3.97
CA ALA A 127 -9.63 1.18 3.01
C ALA A 127 -9.56 -0.20 3.70
N ALA A 128 -8.84 -0.31 4.81
CA ALA A 128 -8.80 -1.52 5.63
C ALA A 128 -10.16 -1.84 6.29
N GLU A 129 -10.87 -0.80 6.76
CA GLU A 129 -12.23 -0.93 7.27
C GLU A 129 -13.21 -1.41 6.19
N ASP A 130 -13.10 -0.84 4.97
CA ASP A 130 -13.94 -1.24 3.83
C ASP A 130 -13.64 -2.68 3.39
N THR A 131 -12.37 -3.09 3.44
CA THR A 131 -11.93 -4.47 3.19
C THR A 131 -12.54 -5.47 4.17
N GLU A 132 -12.59 -5.14 5.46
CA GLU A 132 -13.26 -5.98 6.46
C GLU A 132 -14.78 -5.96 6.26
N ARG A 133 -15.36 -4.83 5.89
CA ARG A 133 -16.80 -4.70 5.66
C ARG A 133 -17.27 -5.56 4.50
N VAL A 134 -16.55 -5.54 3.37
CA VAL A 134 -16.88 -6.40 2.22
C VAL A 134 -16.76 -7.90 2.54
N ARG A 135 -15.78 -8.29 3.39
CA ARG A 135 -15.69 -9.66 3.91
C ARG A 135 -16.94 -10.04 4.69
N ARG A 136 -17.39 -9.18 5.62
CA ARG A 136 -18.62 -9.45 6.41
C ARG A 136 -19.84 -9.56 5.53
N ILE A 137 -20.00 -8.67 4.55
CA ILE A 137 -21.12 -8.73 3.60
C ILE A 137 -21.15 -10.08 2.87
N PHE A 138 -19.99 -10.59 2.43
CA PHE A 138 -19.93 -11.93 1.82
C PHE A 138 -20.37 -13.01 2.79
N VAL A 139 -19.88 -13.00 4.03
CA VAL A 139 -20.19 -14.00 5.06
C VAL A 139 -21.68 -13.99 5.45
N ASP A 140 -22.26 -12.80 5.53
CA ASP A 140 -23.63 -12.63 6.03
C ASP A 140 -24.68 -12.88 4.94
N HIS A 141 -24.35 -12.62 3.67
CA HIS A 141 -25.35 -12.60 2.59
C HIS A 141 -25.07 -13.57 1.43
N VAL A 142 -23.87 -14.10 1.28
CA VAL A 142 -23.52 -14.98 0.16
C VAL A 142 -23.24 -16.40 0.65
N ALA A 143 -22.20 -16.60 1.45
CA ALA A 143 -21.85 -17.90 2.01
C ALA A 143 -20.82 -17.78 3.16
N LYS A 144 -20.81 -18.75 4.06
CA LYS A 144 -19.80 -18.84 5.13
C LYS A 144 -18.56 -19.59 4.62
N PRO A 145 -17.40 -18.94 4.52
CA PRO A 145 -16.17 -19.59 4.09
C PRO A 145 -15.61 -20.50 5.20
N GLN A 146 -14.93 -21.55 4.78
CA GLN A 146 -14.12 -22.38 5.67
C GLN A 146 -12.79 -21.71 6.00
N ARG A 147 -12.26 -20.93 5.05
CA ARG A 147 -11.05 -20.11 5.19
C ARG A 147 -11.23 -18.78 4.48
N THR A 148 -10.71 -17.75 5.09
CA THR A 148 -10.63 -16.41 4.49
C THR A 148 -9.18 -15.99 4.34
N LEU A 149 -8.72 -15.78 3.12
CA LEU A 149 -7.41 -15.23 2.82
C LEU A 149 -7.54 -13.74 2.50
N LEU A 150 -6.57 -12.97 2.97
CA LEU A 150 -6.45 -11.56 2.64
C LEU A 150 -5.36 -11.37 1.59
N HIS A 151 -5.71 -10.88 0.43
CA HIS A 151 -4.77 -10.58 -0.64
C HIS A 151 -4.59 -9.07 -0.79
N GLY A 152 -3.35 -8.60 -0.72
CA GLY A 152 -2.99 -7.21 -0.96
C GLY A 152 -1.98 -7.07 -2.09
N GLN A 153 -2.31 -6.30 -3.13
CA GLN A 153 -1.42 -6.05 -4.26
C GLN A 153 -0.94 -4.61 -4.24
N SER A 154 0.38 -4.37 -4.43
CA SER A 154 0.96 -3.02 -4.51
C SER A 154 0.60 -2.20 -3.26
N TRP A 155 0.01 -1.03 -3.43
CA TRP A 155 -0.51 -0.20 -2.34
C TRP A 155 -1.55 -0.96 -1.49
N GLY A 156 -2.33 -1.86 -2.07
CA GLY A 156 -3.25 -2.73 -1.33
C GLY A 156 -2.57 -3.63 -0.30
N ALA A 157 -1.26 -3.85 -0.37
CA ALA A 157 -0.52 -4.54 0.67
C ALA A 157 -0.45 -3.72 1.98
N MET A 158 -0.40 -2.37 1.89
CA MET A 158 -0.54 -1.52 3.09
C MET A 158 -1.94 -1.66 3.69
N VAL A 159 -2.98 -1.69 2.84
CA VAL A 159 -4.36 -1.90 3.27
C VAL A 159 -4.51 -3.28 3.94
N ALA A 160 -3.97 -4.33 3.32
CA ALA A 160 -4.01 -5.69 3.86
C ALA A 160 -3.27 -5.81 5.20
N THR A 161 -2.07 -5.25 5.31
CA THR A 161 -1.32 -5.25 6.57
C THR A 161 -2.04 -4.46 7.66
N ARG A 162 -2.68 -3.35 7.31
CA ARG A 162 -3.49 -2.56 8.24
C ARG A 162 -4.75 -3.32 8.66
N ALA A 163 -5.47 -3.94 7.73
CA ALA A 163 -6.65 -4.76 8.01
C ALA A 163 -6.31 -5.96 8.90
N ALA A 164 -5.16 -6.59 8.69
CA ALA A 164 -4.71 -7.71 9.52
C ALA A 164 -4.42 -7.32 10.97
N GLU A 165 -3.92 -6.10 11.21
CA GLU A 165 -3.69 -5.60 12.57
C GLU A 165 -4.97 -5.11 13.25
N LEU A 166 -5.89 -4.48 12.49
CA LEU A 166 -7.16 -3.99 13.02
C LEU A 166 -8.16 -5.14 13.29
N TYR A 167 -8.16 -6.16 12.45
CA TYR A 167 -9.12 -7.26 12.48
C TYR A 167 -8.43 -8.63 12.51
N PRO A 168 -7.62 -8.92 13.53
CA PRO A 168 -6.73 -10.10 13.56
C PRO A 168 -7.45 -11.44 13.64
N GLN A 169 -8.77 -11.45 13.80
CA GLN A 169 -9.60 -12.67 13.84
C GLN A 169 -10.36 -12.93 12.53
N SER A 170 -10.23 -12.01 11.56
CA SER A 170 -10.97 -12.08 10.30
C SER A 170 -10.26 -12.88 9.21
N TRP A 171 -8.99 -13.20 9.41
CA TRP A 171 -8.11 -13.75 8.40
C TRP A 171 -7.40 -14.99 8.89
N GLU A 172 -7.29 -16.03 8.05
CA GLU A 172 -6.50 -17.24 8.33
C GLU A 172 -5.12 -17.18 7.65
N GLY A 173 -4.96 -16.38 6.59
CA GLY A 173 -3.67 -16.20 5.91
C GLY A 173 -3.64 -14.91 5.09
N ILE A 174 -2.43 -14.40 4.85
CA ILE A 174 -2.20 -13.16 4.11
C ILE A 174 -1.27 -13.44 2.93
N LEU A 175 -1.68 -13.03 1.73
CA LEU A 175 -0.85 -13.03 0.52
C LEU A 175 -0.58 -11.58 0.10
N LEU A 176 0.68 -11.19 -0.01
CA LEU A 176 1.07 -9.86 -0.46
C LEU A 176 1.88 -9.98 -1.76
N THR A 177 1.41 -9.35 -2.84
CA THR A 177 2.07 -9.42 -4.14
C THR A 177 2.52 -8.03 -4.61
N SER A 178 3.78 -7.90 -5.02
CA SER A 178 4.41 -6.61 -5.40
C SER A 178 4.13 -5.51 -4.36
N GLY A 179 4.17 -5.89 -3.07
CA GLY A 179 3.53 -5.14 -1.99
C GLY A 179 4.31 -3.94 -1.50
N VAL A 180 3.61 -2.82 -1.28
CA VAL A 180 4.13 -1.69 -0.51
C VAL A 180 4.04 -2.05 0.98
N VAL A 181 5.16 -2.37 1.59
CA VAL A 181 5.21 -2.91 2.96
C VAL A 181 6.22 -2.19 3.86
N ALA A 182 6.94 -1.18 3.35
CA ALA A 182 7.91 -0.42 4.15
C ALA A 182 7.30 0.84 4.83
N GLY A 183 5.99 1.08 4.66
CA GLY A 183 5.33 2.26 5.21
C GLY A 183 5.86 3.57 4.61
N PRO A 184 6.07 4.64 5.42
CA PRO A 184 6.54 5.93 4.92
C PRO A 184 7.84 5.86 4.12
N ALA A 185 8.78 4.99 4.49
CA ALA A 185 10.07 4.84 3.82
C ALA A 185 9.96 4.42 2.34
N THR A 186 8.81 3.89 1.91
CA THR A 186 8.55 3.64 0.49
C THR A 186 8.48 4.93 -0.33
N TYR A 187 8.25 6.07 0.32
CA TYR A 187 7.84 7.30 -0.37
C TYR A 187 8.82 8.48 -0.23
N ASP A 188 9.67 8.48 0.78
CA ASP A 188 10.57 9.59 1.13
C ASP A 188 11.42 10.05 -0.06
N PHE A 189 12.07 9.10 -0.76
CA PHE A 189 12.95 9.39 -1.89
C PHE A 189 12.27 10.13 -3.05
N ARG A 190 10.93 10.14 -3.12
CA ARG A 190 10.19 10.84 -4.18
C ARG A 190 10.21 12.36 -4.00
N LEU A 191 10.35 12.84 -2.76
CA LEU A 191 10.63 14.24 -2.49
C LEU A 191 12.07 14.59 -2.89
N ASP A 192 13.03 13.69 -2.59
CA ASP A 192 14.43 13.84 -3.03
C ASP A 192 14.51 13.92 -4.55
N LEU A 193 13.86 12.98 -5.24
CA LEU A 193 13.78 13.00 -6.71
C LEU A 193 13.19 14.31 -7.24
N ARG A 194 12.13 14.82 -6.61
CA ARG A 194 11.49 16.07 -6.98
C ARG A 194 12.44 17.25 -6.82
N ALA A 195 13.20 17.31 -5.73
CA ALA A 195 14.16 18.37 -5.43
C ALA A 195 15.37 18.34 -6.38
N ILE A 196 15.92 17.15 -6.63
CA ILE A 196 17.04 16.95 -7.57
C ILE A 196 16.59 17.27 -9.01
N TYR A 197 15.41 16.79 -9.42
CA TYR A 197 14.85 17.09 -10.73
C TYR A 197 14.68 18.60 -10.93
N GLN A 198 14.14 19.33 -9.95
CA GLN A 198 13.98 20.77 -10.04
C GLN A 198 15.33 21.49 -10.16
N HIS A 199 16.35 21.04 -9.42
CA HIS A 199 17.71 21.57 -9.54
C HIS A 199 18.28 21.38 -10.96
N LEU A 200 18.10 20.19 -11.55
CA LEU A 200 18.68 19.84 -12.85
C LEU A 200 17.90 20.44 -14.05
N CYS A 201 16.58 20.58 -13.91
CA CYS A 201 15.69 20.87 -15.03
C CYS A 201 15.05 22.27 -14.97
N GLN A 202 14.86 22.82 -13.78
CA GLN A 202 14.25 24.14 -13.53
C GLN A 202 12.93 24.37 -14.30
N ASN A 203 12.12 23.30 -14.46
CA ASN A 203 10.90 23.34 -15.25
C ASN A 203 9.65 22.85 -14.52
N HIS A 204 9.73 22.66 -13.19
CA HIS A 204 8.60 22.20 -12.40
C HIS A 204 8.65 22.68 -10.93
N PRO A 205 8.35 24.01 -10.67
CA PRO A 205 7.86 25.04 -11.62
C PRO A 205 8.96 25.57 -12.54
N ARG A 206 8.53 26.20 -13.64
CA ARG A 206 9.41 26.98 -14.53
C ARG A 206 9.78 28.31 -13.85
N PRO A 207 10.86 29.00 -14.31
CA PRO A 207 11.25 30.30 -13.72
C PRO A 207 10.22 31.43 -13.88
N ASP A 208 9.38 31.34 -14.89
CA ASP A 208 8.27 32.27 -15.18
C ASP A 208 6.95 31.89 -14.50
N GLU A 209 6.89 30.74 -13.81
CA GLU A 209 5.73 30.30 -13.05
C GLU A 209 5.84 30.68 -11.56
N PRO A 210 4.71 30.84 -10.85
CA PRO A 210 4.73 31.08 -9.42
C PRO A 210 5.49 29.98 -8.67
N SER A 211 6.44 30.37 -7.83
CA SER A 211 7.19 29.45 -6.98
C SER A 211 6.29 28.90 -5.86
N TYR A 212 6.51 27.66 -5.47
CA TYR A 212 5.83 27.00 -4.34
C TYR A 212 6.74 25.97 -3.69
N ALA A 213 6.42 25.59 -2.45
CA ALA A 213 7.17 24.57 -1.73
C ALA A 213 6.91 23.18 -2.36
N LEU A 214 7.94 22.59 -2.99
CA LEU A 214 7.83 21.29 -3.67
C LEU A 214 7.38 20.16 -2.75
N SER A 215 7.69 20.26 -1.45
CA SER A 215 7.27 19.33 -0.42
C SER A 215 5.75 19.25 -0.22
N LEU A 216 4.98 20.19 -0.78
CA LEU A 216 3.52 20.19 -0.75
C LEU A 216 2.88 19.52 -1.98
N GLY A 217 3.69 19.02 -2.90
CA GLY A 217 3.22 18.47 -4.16
C GLY A 217 2.90 19.57 -5.17
N LEU A 218 1.62 19.90 -5.35
CA LEU A 218 1.15 21.01 -6.20
C LEU A 218 0.30 21.99 -5.37
N PRO A 219 0.27 23.29 -5.73
CA PRO A 219 -0.70 24.24 -5.20
C PRO A 219 -2.14 23.76 -5.45
N ALA A 220 -3.06 24.17 -4.57
CA ALA A 220 -4.45 23.74 -4.65
C ALA A 220 -5.17 24.16 -5.94
N ASP A 221 -4.79 25.30 -6.47
CA ASP A 221 -5.31 25.91 -7.71
C ASP A 221 -4.56 25.48 -8.98
N SER A 222 -3.50 24.69 -8.86
CA SER A 222 -2.71 24.22 -10.01
C SER A 222 -3.58 23.47 -11.02
N LYS A 223 -3.42 23.84 -12.28
CA LYS A 223 -4.06 23.19 -13.44
C LYS A 223 -3.16 22.18 -14.13
N MET A 224 -1.96 21.95 -13.60
CA MET A 224 -1.03 20.98 -14.19
C MET A 224 -1.65 19.60 -14.29
N THR A 225 -1.47 18.98 -15.45
CA THR A 225 -1.90 17.61 -15.75
C THR A 225 -0.72 16.65 -15.75
N ALA A 226 -1.01 15.35 -15.60
CA ALA A 226 0.01 14.31 -15.74
C ALA A 226 0.66 14.29 -17.13
N ALA A 227 -0.10 14.62 -18.18
CA ALA A 227 0.42 14.73 -19.54
C ALA A 227 1.41 15.90 -19.69
N GLU A 228 1.10 17.05 -19.09
CA GLU A 228 2.01 18.19 -19.08
C GLU A 228 3.29 17.88 -18.31
N LEU A 229 3.19 17.28 -17.12
CA LEU A 229 4.37 16.85 -16.38
C LEU A 229 5.23 15.88 -17.21
N ALA A 230 4.61 14.89 -17.85
CA ALA A 230 5.31 13.93 -18.70
C ALA A 230 6.04 14.60 -19.87
N THR A 231 5.47 15.67 -20.45
CA THR A 231 6.12 16.49 -21.47
C THR A 231 7.33 17.20 -20.89
N ARG A 232 7.18 17.92 -19.78
CA ARG A 232 8.30 18.63 -19.10
C ARG A 232 9.46 17.69 -18.75
N VAL A 233 9.13 16.49 -18.25
CA VAL A 233 10.13 15.46 -17.90
C VAL A 233 10.86 14.99 -19.16
N ASN A 234 10.12 14.70 -20.22
CA ASN A 234 10.74 14.26 -21.48
C ASN A 234 11.59 15.35 -22.13
N ASP A 235 11.16 16.61 -22.12
CA ASP A 235 11.92 17.74 -22.69
C ASP A 235 13.27 17.89 -21.97
N CYS A 236 13.28 17.80 -20.65
CA CYS A 236 14.50 17.92 -19.86
C CYS A 236 15.40 16.68 -19.92
N LEU A 237 14.83 15.50 -19.74
CA LEU A 237 15.59 14.27 -19.54
C LEU A 237 15.64 13.38 -20.78
N GLY A 238 14.71 13.53 -21.73
CA GLY A 238 14.62 12.64 -22.89
C GLY A 238 14.26 11.19 -22.54
N VAL A 239 13.48 10.98 -21.48
CA VAL A 239 13.14 9.61 -20.97
C VAL A 239 12.37 8.74 -21.97
N ARG A 240 11.69 9.38 -22.96
CA ARG A 240 10.99 8.67 -24.05
C ARG A 240 11.87 8.41 -25.25
N LYS A 241 13.08 8.98 -25.29
CA LYS A 241 14.04 8.75 -26.39
C LYS A 241 14.87 7.52 -26.12
N PRO A 242 15.22 6.74 -27.16
CA PRO A 242 16.30 5.78 -27.03
C PRO A 242 17.57 6.44 -26.50
N ALA A 243 18.35 5.76 -25.66
CA ALA A 243 19.54 6.33 -25.01
C ALA A 243 20.52 6.98 -26.02
N ALA A 244 20.70 6.35 -27.20
CA ALA A 244 21.57 6.87 -28.27
C ALA A 244 21.09 8.18 -28.94
N GLN A 245 19.81 8.57 -28.73
CA GLN A 245 19.22 9.78 -29.31
C GLN A 245 19.11 10.94 -28.30
N ARG A 246 19.58 10.74 -27.08
CA ARG A 246 19.61 11.78 -26.05
C ARG A 246 20.80 12.72 -26.26
N SER A 247 20.62 13.97 -25.90
CA SER A 247 21.77 14.87 -25.82
C SER A 247 22.71 14.45 -24.68
N PRO A 248 24.00 14.81 -24.74
CA PRO A 248 24.94 14.57 -23.65
C PRO A 248 24.43 15.12 -22.30
N GLU A 249 23.77 16.27 -22.33
CA GLU A 249 23.19 16.89 -21.16
C GLU A 249 22.01 16.07 -20.58
N GLN A 250 21.11 15.58 -21.44
CA GLN A 250 20.01 14.71 -21.02
C GLN A 250 20.55 13.42 -20.38
N ALA A 251 21.54 12.79 -21.01
CA ALA A 251 22.17 11.58 -20.48
C ALA A 251 22.84 11.83 -19.12
N GLN A 252 23.54 12.97 -18.96
CA GLN A 252 24.20 13.33 -17.72
C GLN A 252 23.18 13.60 -16.58
N LYS A 253 22.07 14.28 -16.87
CA LYS A 253 21.00 14.52 -15.89
C LYS A 253 20.37 13.19 -15.41
N ILE A 254 20.05 12.30 -16.34
CA ILE A 254 19.54 10.95 -15.98
C ILE A 254 20.56 10.21 -15.12
N LYS A 255 21.84 10.17 -15.54
CA LYS A 255 22.90 9.53 -14.79
C LYS A 255 23.01 10.07 -13.37
N THR A 256 22.92 11.38 -13.20
CA THR A 256 22.93 12.00 -11.86
C THR A 256 21.77 11.52 -11.00
N ILE A 257 20.53 11.48 -11.53
CA ILE A 257 19.35 10.99 -10.80
C ILE A 257 19.52 9.53 -10.41
N VAL A 258 19.91 8.67 -11.36
CA VAL A 258 20.08 7.24 -11.14
C VAL A 258 21.18 6.94 -10.12
N ASP A 259 22.33 7.59 -10.26
CA ASP A 259 23.47 7.35 -9.38
C ASP A 259 23.28 7.88 -7.97
N VAL A 260 22.54 8.99 -7.82
CA VAL A 260 22.28 9.58 -6.49
C VAL A 260 21.16 8.86 -5.76
N LEU A 261 20.05 8.58 -6.44
CA LEU A 261 18.86 7.99 -5.81
C LEU A 261 18.83 6.47 -5.86
N LYS A 262 19.73 5.85 -6.62
CA LYS A 262 19.78 4.38 -6.83
C LYS A 262 18.48 3.79 -7.37
N ILE A 263 17.76 4.55 -8.19
CA ILE A 263 16.51 4.13 -8.83
C ILE A 263 16.74 3.79 -10.30
N PRO A 264 15.98 2.84 -10.88
CA PRO A 264 16.05 2.56 -12.29
C PRO A 264 15.60 3.75 -13.14
N GLU A 265 16.24 3.95 -14.28
CA GLU A 265 15.92 5.06 -15.21
C GLU A 265 14.44 5.07 -15.61
N ASN A 266 13.88 3.91 -15.94
CA ASN A 266 12.48 3.75 -16.37
C ASN A 266 11.46 4.11 -15.29
N SER A 267 11.89 4.23 -14.03
CA SER A 267 11.02 4.59 -12.89
C SER A 267 10.90 6.10 -12.67
N ILE A 268 11.80 6.91 -13.22
CA ILE A 268 11.92 8.36 -12.93
C ILE A 268 10.60 9.10 -13.17
N ALA A 269 10.00 8.92 -14.35
CA ALA A 269 8.77 9.63 -14.71
C ALA A 269 7.59 9.24 -13.80
N GLY A 270 7.46 7.95 -13.47
CA GLY A 270 6.41 7.46 -12.58
C GLY A 270 6.56 8.00 -11.16
N HIS A 271 7.77 8.02 -10.63
CA HIS A 271 8.03 8.55 -9.29
C HIS A 271 7.90 10.08 -9.22
N LEU A 272 8.24 10.82 -10.29
CA LEU A 272 7.96 12.26 -10.38
C LEU A 272 6.45 12.54 -10.43
N ASN A 273 5.68 11.73 -11.16
CA ASN A 273 4.22 11.84 -11.18
C ASN A 273 3.64 11.64 -9.77
N TRP A 274 4.11 10.62 -9.06
CA TRP A 274 3.72 10.38 -7.67
C TRP A 274 4.11 11.55 -6.75
N GLY A 275 5.38 12.00 -6.80
CA GLY A 275 5.91 13.12 -6.01
C GLY A 275 5.26 14.47 -6.34
N THR A 276 4.41 14.52 -7.35
CA THR A 276 3.66 15.70 -7.76
C THR A 276 2.20 15.60 -7.32
N PHE A 277 1.45 14.62 -7.84
CA PHE A 277 0.01 14.53 -7.67
C PHE A 277 -0.39 13.78 -6.41
N THR A 278 0.23 12.61 -6.18
CA THR A 278 -0.08 11.81 -4.99
C THR A 278 0.49 12.46 -3.73
N LEU A 279 1.65 13.10 -3.80
CA LEU A 279 2.20 13.86 -2.67
C LEU A 279 1.25 14.97 -2.21
N ARG A 280 0.60 15.67 -3.14
CA ARG A 280 -0.44 16.67 -2.79
C ARG A 280 -1.58 16.05 -2.00
N ASP A 281 -2.07 14.88 -2.40
CA ASP A 281 -3.13 14.16 -1.66
C ASP A 281 -2.65 13.76 -0.26
N VAL A 282 -1.43 13.20 -0.15
CA VAL A 282 -0.81 12.86 1.14
C VAL A 282 -0.71 14.08 2.04
N VAL A 283 -0.22 15.20 1.53
CA VAL A 283 -0.10 16.47 2.28
C VAL A 283 -1.48 16.93 2.78
N THR A 284 -2.48 16.93 1.90
CA THR A 284 -3.85 17.33 2.26
C THR A 284 -4.38 16.47 3.41
N LYS A 285 -4.24 15.16 3.32
CA LYS A 285 -4.72 14.18 4.32
C LYS A 285 -3.86 14.15 5.59
N SER A 286 -2.62 14.62 5.50
CA SER A 286 -1.73 14.78 6.66
C SER A 286 -1.93 16.11 7.40
N GLY A 287 -2.94 16.91 7.04
CA GLY A 287 -3.28 18.17 7.69
C GLY A 287 -2.68 19.41 7.05
N GLY A 288 -2.35 19.35 5.74
CA GLY A 288 -1.86 20.46 4.93
C GLY A 288 -0.35 20.71 5.01
N ALA A 289 0.40 19.85 5.71
CA ALA A 289 1.85 19.91 5.82
C ALA A 289 2.50 18.61 5.27
N SER A 290 3.77 18.70 4.86
CA SER A 290 4.50 17.55 4.33
C SER A 290 4.93 16.59 5.44
N PRO A 291 4.60 15.29 5.35
CA PRO A 291 5.16 14.29 6.24
C PRO A 291 6.61 13.92 5.90
N PHE A 292 7.14 14.38 4.78
CA PHE A 292 8.48 14.08 4.27
C PHE A 292 9.38 15.30 4.28
N GLY A 293 10.68 15.07 4.49
CA GLY A 293 11.71 16.08 4.44
C GLY A 293 13.02 15.52 3.89
N ASN A 294 13.92 16.42 3.47
CA ASN A 294 15.25 16.07 2.97
C ASN A 294 16.37 16.93 3.59
N ASP A 295 16.07 17.66 4.65
CA ASP A 295 17.01 18.57 5.31
C ASP A 295 18.20 17.86 5.93
N THR A 296 18.05 16.60 6.31
CA THR A 296 19.13 15.75 6.85
C THR A 296 19.77 14.82 5.82
N VAL A 297 19.24 14.75 4.59
CA VAL A 297 19.71 13.83 3.55
C VAL A 297 21.03 14.35 2.95
N LYS A 298 22.04 13.49 2.88
CA LYS A 298 23.30 13.77 2.19
C LYS A 298 23.34 13.01 0.88
N TYR A 299 23.20 13.74 -0.22
CA TYR A 299 23.27 13.18 -1.57
C TYR A 299 24.70 12.84 -1.95
N SER A 300 24.90 11.67 -2.58
CA SER A 300 26.20 11.19 -3.05
C SER A 300 26.05 10.38 -4.34
N GLY A 301 27.08 10.38 -5.17
CA GLY A 301 27.10 9.67 -6.45
C GLY A 301 26.97 10.56 -7.68
N SER A 302 26.88 11.88 -7.50
CA SER A 302 26.92 12.83 -8.60
C SER A 302 28.36 13.15 -9.04
N ALA A 303 28.52 13.86 -10.15
CA ALA A 303 29.82 14.34 -10.58
C ALA A 303 30.45 15.36 -9.59
N ASN A 304 29.62 16.05 -8.82
CA ASN A 304 30.06 17.00 -7.78
C ASN A 304 29.03 17.02 -6.64
N ASP A 305 29.19 16.15 -5.67
CA ASP A 305 28.28 16.00 -4.53
C ASP A 305 28.22 17.26 -3.65
N ALA A 306 29.33 17.98 -3.49
CA ALA A 306 29.33 19.22 -2.71
C ALA A 306 28.44 20.29 -3.36
N ALA A 307 28.57 20.48 -4.66
CA ALA A 307 27.73 21.43 -5.41
C ALA A 307 26.25 21.00 -5.40
N LEU A 308 25.96 19.72 -5.60
CA LEU A 308 24.60 19.19 -5.57
C LEU A 308 23.94 19.45 -4.22
N ASN A 309 24.63 19.09 -3.12
CA ASN A 309 24.11 19.25 -1.76
C ASN A 309 23.90 20.74 -1.37
N ALA A 310 24.71 21.64 -1.90
CA ALA A 310 24.56 23.07 -1.68
C ALA A 310 23.41 23.70 -2.46
N ALA A 311 23.06 23.14 -3.62
CA ALA A 311 22.12 23.75 -4.57
C ALA A 311 20.69 23.14 -4.50
N VAL A 312 20.56 21.88 -4.08
CA VAL A 312 19.25 21.22 -4.00
C VAL A 312 18.41 21.82 -2.87
N LEU A 313 17.16 22.13 -3.17
CA LEU A 313 16.19 22.64 -2.20
C LEU A 313 16.03 21.70 -1.03
N ARG A 314 15.98 22.24 0.18
CA ARG A 314 15.83 21.51 1.44
C ARG A 314 14.49 21.80 2.09
N PHE A 315 13.84 20.74 2.55
CA PHE A 315 12.53 20.80 3.19
C PHE A 315 12.60 20.03 4.50
N LYS A 316 11.95 20.58 5.52
CA LYS A 316 11.77 19.93 6.80
C LYS A 316 10.43 19.21 6.85
N ALA A 317 10.41 17.95 7.29
CA ALA A 317 9.16 17.27 7.56
C ALA A 317 8.42 17.96 8.71
N ASP A 318 7.09 18.06 8.62
CA ASP A 318 6.26 18.46 9.74
C ASP A 318 6.05 17.25 10.67
N PRO A 319 6.41 17.33 11.97
CA PRO A 319 6.32 16.19 12.87
C PRO A 319 4.90 15.66 13.06
N GLN A 320 3.89 16.54 13.03
CA GLN A 320 2.50 16.11 13.19
C GLN A 320 1.96 15.46 11.92
N ALA A 321 2.33 15.99 10.74
CA ALA A 321 2.01 15.35 9.47
C ALA A 321 2.68 13.97 9.35
N SER A 322 3.96 13.86 9.73
CA SER A 322 4.68 12.58 9.77
C SER A 322 4.01 11.58 10.70
N ALA A 323 3.61 11.99 11.89
CA ALA A 323 2.92 11.12 12.84
C ALA A 323 1.55 10.66 12.31
N ARG A 324 0.76 11.55 11.67
CA ARG A 324 -0.53 11.18 11.06
C ARG A 324 -0.35 10.21 9.92
N PHE A 325 0.60 10.47 9.03
CA PHE A 325 0.89 9.59 7.91
C PHE A 325 1.38 8.23 8.38
N ASP A 326 2.33 8.18 9.32
CA ASP A 326 2.80 6.92 9.94
C ASP A 326 1.65 6.12 10.56
N ALA A 327 0.77 6.78 11.30
CA ALA A 327 -0.37 6.14 11.95
C ALA A 327 -1.36 5.50 10.95
N ASP A 328 -1.50 6.08 9.75
CA ASP A 328 -2.38 5.53 8.71
C ASP A 328 -1.71 4.39 7.94
N VAL A 329 -0.44 4.55 7.52
CA VAL A 329 0.18 3.68 6.52
C VAL A 329 1.11 2.60 7.10
N ASN A 330 1.53 2.74 8.35
CA ASN A 330 2.58 1.91 8.90
C ASN A 330 2.01 0.73 9.71
N HIS A 331 2.41 -0.50 9.36
CA HIS A 331 2.13 -1.68 10.17
C HIS A 331 3.23 -1.91 11.21
N ARG A 332 2.92 -2.66 12.27
CA ARG A 332 3.84 -3.02 13.35
C ARG A 332 4.33 -4.47 13.25
N GLY A 333 3.94 -5.22 12.21
CA GLY A 333 4.29 -6.62 12.02
C GLY A 333 3.59 -7.59 12.99
N ARG A 334 2.49 -7.18 13.61
CA ARG A 334 1.77 -7.95 14.63
C ARG A 334 0.73 -8.90 14.02
N PHE A 335 1.13 -9.62 12.97
CA PHE A 335 0.24 -10.55 12.28
C PHE A 335 0.21 -11.90 12.99
N LYS A 336 -1.00 -12.39 13.31
CA LYS A 336 -1.20 -13.66 14.05
C LYS A 336 -1.32 -14.86 13.13
N VAL A 337 -1.29 -14.67 11.83
CA VAL A 337 -1.52 -15.68 10.79
C VAL A 337 -0.33 -15.77 9.83
N PRO A 338 -0.21 -16.86 9.05
CA PRO A 338 0.78 -16.96 7.97
C PRO A 338 0.75 -15.80 7.01
N VAL A 339 1.92 -15.27 6.66
CA VAL A 339 2.13 -14.22 5.66
C VAL A 339 3.06 -14.74 4.57
N LEU A 340 2.55 -14.83 3.36
CA LEU A 340 3.31 -15.18 2.18
C LEU A 340 3.43 -13.97 1.27
N THR A 341 4.63 -13.68 0.76
CA THR A 341 4.83 -12.60 -0.21
C THR A 341 5.41 -13.12 -1.52
N ALA A 342 5.07 -12.45 -2.63
CA ALA A 342 5.72 -12.64 -3.92
C ALA A 342 6.02 -11.27 -4.54
N HIS A 343 7.27 -11.06 -4.99
CA HIS A 343 7.71 -9.77 -5.51
C HIS A 343 8.66 -9.94 -6.70
N GLY A 344 8.49 -9.11 -7.74
CA GLY A 344 9.42 -9.04 -8.86
C GLY A 344 10.74 -8.35 -8.45
N ILE A 345 11.88 -9.01 -8.63
CA ILE A 345 13.19 -8.44 -8.22
C ILE A 345 13.61 -7.23 -9.03
N ARG A 346 12.98 -6.99 -10.19
CA ARG A 346 13.22 -5.83 -11.06
C ARG A 346 12.02 -4.88 -11.11
N ASP A 347 11.11 -4.97 -10.13
CA ASP A 347 9.98 -4.05 -10.02
C ASP A 347 10.49 -2.62 -9.82
N SER A 348 10.22 -1.76 -10.80
CA SER A 348 10.64 -0.35 -10.80
C SER A 348 9.61 0.60 -10.20
N THR A 349 8.45 0.09 -9.80
CA THR A 349 7.35 0.86 -9.18
C THR A 349 7.38 0.76 -7.66
N VAL A 350 7.54 -0.47 -7.14
CA VAL A 350 7.72 -0.76 -5.71
C VAL A 350 8.98 -1.60 -5.58
N PHE A 351 10.01 -1.04 -4.98
CA PHE A 351 11.30 -1.71 -4.88
C PHE A 351 11.25 -2.89 -3.92
N VAL A 352 11.85 -4.00 -4.33
CA VAL A 352 11.85 -5.27 -3.60
C VAL A 352 12.48 -5.17 -2.20
N GLU A 353 13.38 -4.21 -2.00
CA GLU A 353 14.07 -3.93 -0.74
C GLU A 353 13.10 -3.56 0.39
N GLY A 354 11.90 -3.04 0.05
CA GLY A 354 10.84 -2.79 1.02
C GLY A 354 10.39 -4.04 1.80
N GLY A 355 10.58 -5.22 1.21
CA GLY A 355 10.32 -6.51 1.83
C GLY A 355 11.17 -6.78 3.07
N ASP A 356 12.38 -6.21 3.16
CA ASP A 356 13.24 -6.32 4.34
C ASP A 356 12.64 -5.59 5.56
N THR A 357 12.02 -4.45 5.33
CA THR A 357 11.30 -3.73 6.40
C THR A 357 10.16 -4.57 6.98
N LEU A 358 9.39 -5.27 6.15
CA LEU A 358 8.35 -6.19 6.62
C LEU A 358 8.96 -7.29 7.50
N ARG A 359 10.04 -7.92 7.04
CA ARG A 359 10.74 -8.97 7.78
C ARG A 359 11.20 -8.47 9.13
N LEU A 360 11.93 -7.36 9.17
CA LEU A 360 12.47 -6.78 10.41
C LEU A 360 11.35 -6.43 11.41
N ARG A 361 10.23 -5.89 10.95
CA ARG A 361 9.08 -5.57 11.83
C ARG A 361 8.40 -6.81 12.37
N MET A 362 8.23 -7.85 11.55
CA MET A 362 7.66 -9.11 12.00
C MET A 362 8.59 -9.83 12.99
N GLU A 363 9.90 -9.80 12.78
CA GLU A 363 10.89 -10.32 13.73
C GLU A 363 10.85 -9.54 15.05
N ALA A 364 10.88 -8.21 15.00
CA ALA A 364 10.82 -7.36 16.18
C ALA A 364 9.52 -7.54 16.99
N SER A 365 8.43 -7.92 16.35
CA SER A 365 7.14 -8.23 17.00
C SER A 365 7.00 -9.68 17.47
N GLY A 366 8.03 -10.53 17.28
CA GLY A 366 8.01 -11.95 17.59
C GLY A 366 7.24 -12.82 16.58
N ASN A 367 6.90 -12.28 15.41
CA ASN A 367 6.12 -12.96 14.38
C ASN A 367 6.94 -13.39 13.15
N GLY A 368 8.26 -13.27 13.16
CA GLY A 368 9.13 -13.62 12.02
C GLY A 368 8.93 -15.05 11.51
N ALA A 369 8.63 -16.00 12.39
CA ALA A 369 8.34 -17.38 12.00
C ALA A 369 7.09 -17.52 11.11
N ARG A 370 6.20 -16.53 11.08
CA ARG A 370 4.98 -16.48 10.28
C ARG A 370 5.17 -15.85 8.90
N LEU A 371 6.38 -15.47 8.52
CA LEU A 371 6.68 -14.89 7.23
C LEU A 371 7.42 -15.88 6.32
N VAL A 372 6.99 -15.93 5.07
CA VAL A 372 7.76 -16.48 3.94
C VAL A 372 7.75 -15.47 2.81
N GLN A 373 8.92 -15.12 2.31
CA GLN A 373 9.09 -14.19 1.18
C GLN A 373 9.60 -14.95 -0.04
N THR A 374 8.94 -14.77 -1.18
CA THR A 374 9.34 -15.33 -2.46
C THR A 374 9.60 -14.23 -3.47
N PHE A 375 10.49 -14.50 -4.42
CA PHE A 375 10.91 -13.55 -5.42
C PHE A 375 10.79 -14.15 -6.80
N VAL A 376 10.42 -13.31 -7.77
CA VAL A 376 10.27 -13.69 -9.19
C VAL A 376 11.24 -12.85 -10.01
N ASP A 377 11.96 -13.45 -10.92
CA ASP A 377 12.78 -12.70 -11.90
C ASP A 377 11.86 -12.03 -12.93
N SER A 378 11.27 -10.94 -12.52
CA SER A 378 10.31 -10.16 -13.31
C SER A 378 10.47 -8.67 -13.02
N ALA A 379 10.19 -7.84 -14.03
CA ALA A 379 10.02 -6.40 -13.91
C ALA A 379 8.54 -5.99 -13.78
N GLU A 380 7.62 -6.97 -13.85
CA GLU A 380 6.18 -6.72 -13.73
C GLU A 380 5.82 -6.31 -12.32
N HIS A 381 5.00 -5.25 -12.23
CA HIS A 381 4.55 -4.73 -10.95
C HIS A 381 3.19 -5.28 -10.51
N SER A 382 2.18 -5.19 -11.38
CA SER A 382 0.79 -5.44 -10.94
C SER A 382 0.42 -6.92 -10.92
N TYR A 383 0.73 -7.67 -11.95
CA TYR A 383 0.35 -9.07 -12.10
C TYR A 383 1.57 -9.90 -12.53
N LEU A 384 2.01 -10.79 -11.66
CA LEU A 384 3.25 -11.55 -11.84
C LEU A 384 3.14 -12.71 -12.84
N GLY A 385 1.94 -12.92 -13.41
CA GLY A 385 1.65 -14.00 -14.37
C GLY A 385 0.83 -15.13 -13.76
N GLU A 386 -0.01 -15.76 -14.59
CA GLU A 386 -0.97 -16.79 -14.15
C GLU A 386 -0.32 -17.99 -13.45
N ALA A 387 0.83 -18.44 -13.93
CA ALA A 387 1.55 -19.58 -13.35
C ALA A 387 2.11 -19.35 -11.92
N ILE A 388 2.06 -18.10 -11.42
CA ILE A 388 2.60 -17.74 -10.09
C ILE A 388 1.55 -17.91 -9.00
N TYR A 389 0.28 -17.58 -9.27
CA TYR A 389 -0.75 -17.50 -8.23
C TYR A 389 -1.23 -18.86 -7.70
N PRO A 390 -1.49 -19.89 -8.52
CA PRO A 390 -1.93 -21.20 -8.03
C PRO A 390 -0.97 -21.78 -6.99
N PRO A 391 0.36 -21.86 -7.23
CA PRO A 391 1.32 -22.32 -6.22
C PRO A 391 1.35 -21.47 -4.94
N LEU A 392 1.11 -20.16 -5.05
CA LEU A 392 1.05 -19.29 -3.86
C LEU A 392 -0.19 -19.58 -3.02
N PHE A 393 -1.37 -19.75 -3.65
CA PHE A 393 -2.59 -20.13 -2.94
C PHE A 393 -2.47 -21.54 -2.32
N GLU A 394 -1.99 -22.53 -3.10
CA GLU A 394 -1.75 -23.88 -2.60
C GLU A 394 -0.83 -23.87 -1.34
N ALA A 395 0.31 -23.18 -1.44
CA ALA A 395 1.30 -23.12 -0.38
C ALA A 395 0.76 -22.41 0.88
N LEU A 396 0.04 -21.29 0.70
CA LEU A 396 -0.56 -20.58 1.83
C LEU A 396 -1.67 -21.39 2.48
N LEU A 397 -2.53 -22.07 1.71
CA LEU A 397 -3.60 -22.93 2.22
C LEU A 397 -3.05 -24.17 2.92
N ALA A 398 -1.99 -24.79 2.42
CA ALA A 398 -1.32 -25.89 3.12
C ALA A 398 -0.74 -25.43 4.47
N TRP A 399 -0.18 -24.23 4.50
CA TRP A 399 0.33 -23.65 5.72
C TRP A 399 -0.79 -23.36 6.74
N VAL A 400 -1.89 -22.77 6.28
CA VAL A 400 -3.06 -22.45 7.11
C VAL A 400 -3.75 -23.72 7.64
N ASN A 401 -3.93 -24.75 6.79
CA ASN A 401 -4.73 -25.92 7.13
C ASN A 401 -3.95 -27.02 7.86
N GLN A 402 -2.67 -27.18 7.52
CA GLN A 402 -1.84 -28.31 7.95
C GLN A 402 -0.63 -27.89 8.79
N GLY A 403 -0.38 -26.57 8.92
CA GLY A 403 0.84 -26.05 9.55
C GLY A 403 2.11 -26.24 8.70
N THR A 404 1.99 -26.70 7.47
CA THR A 404 3.12 -26.95 6.56
C THR A 404 3.67 -25.64 6.02
N LYS A 405 4.68 -25.10 6.70
CA LYS A 405 5.32 -23.85 6.27
C LYS A 405 6.01 -24.05 4.91
N PRO A 406 5.67 -23.28 3.86
CA PRO A 406 6.29 -23.43 2.56
C PRO A 406 7.73 -22.93 2.56
N THR A 407 8.51 -23.41 1.59
CA THR A 407 9.83 -22.87 1.28
C THR A 407 9.79 -22.13 -0.05
N PRO A 408 10.59 -21.05 -0.22
CA PRO A 408 10.69 -20.35 -1.50
C PRO A 408 11.05 -21.28 -2.67
N VAL A 409 11.95 -22.24 -2.44
CA VAL A 409 12.35 -23.24 -3.43
C VAL A 409 11.17 -24.15 -3.83
N GLY A 410 10.40 -24.64 -2.87
CA GLY A 410 9.23 -25.49 -3.15
C GLY A 410 8.17 -24.76 -3.98
N ILE A 411 7.92 -23.47 -3.67
CA ILE A 411 7.01 -22.65 -4.46
C ILE A 411 7.56 -22.44 -5.89
N ALA A 412 8.85 -22.12 -6.03
CA ALA A 412 9.47 -21.93 -7.34
C ALA A 412 9.41 -23.21 -8.21
N GLN A 413 9.63 -24.38 -7.63
CA GLN A 413 9.49 -25.67 -8.33
C GLN A 413 8.06 -25.89 -8.84
N ARG A 414 7.04 -25.57 -8.04
CA ARG A 414 5.63 -25.65 -8.44
C ARG A 414 5.32 -24.66 -9.57
N CYS A 415 5.79 -23.43 -9.49
CA CYS A 415 5.63 -22.42 -10.55
C CYS A 415 6.24 -22.90 -11.88
N LEU A 416 7.42 -23.53 -11.83
CA LEU A 416 8.07 -24.08 -13.03
C LEU A 416 7.27 -25.23 -13.63
N ALA A 417 6.69 -26.09 -12.81
CA ALA A 417 5.88 -27.23 -13.26
C ALA A 417 4.57 -26.80 -13.94
N LEU A 418 4.04 -25.62 -13.62
CA LEU A 418 2.82 -25.07 -14.23
C LEU A 418 3.08 -24.17 -15.45
N ARG A 419 4.33 -23.82 -15.73
CA ARG A 419 4.63 -23.10 -16.97
C ARG A 419 4.33 -24.03 -18.15
N PRO A 420 3.56 -23.58 -19.18
CA PRO A 420 3.45 -24.35 -20.43
C PRO A 420 4.85 -24.66 -20.92
N ALA A 421 5.09 -25.90 -21.35
CA ALA A 421 6.32 -26.25 -22.05
C ALA A 421 6.46 -25.24 -23.20
N GLN A 422 7.42 -24.33 -23.11
CA GLN A 422 7.78 -23.50 -24.26
C GLN A 422 8.13 -24.46 -25.36
N ALA A 423 7.38 -24.45 -26.47
CA ALA A 423 7.74 -25.17 -27.64
C ALA A 423 9.20 -24.80 -27.93
N ALA A 424 10.06 -25.80 -27.93
CA ALA A 424 11.45 -25.65 -28.34
C ALA A 424 11.42 -25.24 -29.80
N GLU A 425 11.60 -23.94 -30.07
CA GLU A 425 11.99 -23.45 -31.39
C GLU A 425 13.51 -23.45 -31.52
#